data_8f4e1bbdde691f02edfb9d15b832da0e
#
_entry.id   8f4e1bbdde691f02edfb9d15b832da0e
#
_cell.length_a   1.000
_cell.length_b   1.000
_cell.length_c   1.000
_cell.angle_alpha   90.00
_cell.angle_beta   90.00
_cell.angle_gamma   90.00
#
_symmetry.space_group_name_H-M   'P 1'
#
loop_
_entity.id
_entity.type
_entity.pdbx_description
1 polymer ?
#
loop_
_entity_poly.entity_id
_entity_poly.type
_entity_poly.pdbx_seq_one_letter_code
_entity_poly.pdbx_strand_id
1 'polypeptide(L)'
;MRVRKYLHGFCLGIVAALGCACWSQAQEVVAVQDEIVLKSGSKILGTVTGSRDGVVTIETDFAGTLSINLDKIASLQTSNPVLVQLADQTVIAERPIRIEDELLSIDTATDAGQTYPLSELLLVNPEPWELGRGYKWSGLASLAISSQRGNTDTDELDYSLESKWRSKRDRYTLRYNGEKDRANNATTVDKWYGQGKYDYFFDGPLYGGIQASAEHDKFTDLDLRYLVGPYLGRQFYEEPIFTLSGELGASYVNEDYIVAEDDDYAAANWSVNASSNYLGGDSRIYFDHRGILSMEDTSDYILNTILGLAFPLLWSLEASAELQLDYDAGAVEGVDKLDQTYRFRIGYTW
;
A
#
# COMPACT_ATOMS: atom_id res chain seq x y z
N MET A 1 1.76 -2.20 -71.03
CA MET A 1 1.90 -0.96 -71.86
C MET A 1 2.81 0.01 -71.09
N ARG A 2 4.04 0.21 -71.65
CA ARG A 2 5.04 1.29 -71.44
C ARG A 2 5.35 1.77 -70.01
N VAL A 3 6.46 1.35 -69.40
CA VAL A 3 7.87 1.79 -69.49
C VAL A 3 8.04 3.31 -69.59
N ARG A 4 8.73 3.89 -68.56
CA ARG A 4 9.79 4.87 -68.78
C ARG A 4 10.71 5.02 -67.54
N LYS A 5 11.96 4.61 -67.73
CA LYS A 5 13.17 4.97 -67.00
C LYS A 5 13.52 6.45 -67.25
N TYR A 6 14.09 7.15 -66.33
CA TYR A 6 15.15 8.16 -66.57
C TYR A 6 16.22 8.08 -65.46
N LEU A 7 17.40 7.78 -65.93
CA LEU A 7 18.72 7.91 -65.32
C LEU A 7 19.25 9.32 -65.69
N HIS A 8 19.98 9.97 -64.80
CA HIS A 8 21.06 10.98 -64.99
C HIS A 8 21.21 11.69 -63.65
N GLY A 9 22.34 11.98 -63.05
CA GLY A 9 23.73 11.94 -63.48
C GLY A 9 24.61 12.42 -62.32
N PHE A 10 25.78 11.98 -62.36
CA PHE A 10 26.93 12.20 -61.50
C PHE A 10 27.29 13.71 -61.39
N CYS A 11 27.57 14.21 -60.16
CA CYS A 11 28.52 15.30 -59.96
C CYS A 11 29.23 15.15 -58.62
N LEU A 12 30.50 14.82 -58.69
CA LEU A 12 31.48 14.85 -57.63
C LEU A 12 31.78 16.32 -57.28
N GLY A 13 31.63 16.66 -56.01
CA GLY A 13 32.10 17.93 -55.44
C GLY A 13 32.81 17.65 -54.11
N ILE A 14 34.11 17.54 -54.13
CA ILE A 14 34.97 17.51 -52.98
C ILE A 14 35.06 18.91 -52.42
N VAL A 15 34.46 19.20 -51.25
CA VAL A 15 34.76 20.40 -50.43
C VAL A 15 35.36 19.93 -49.12
N ALA A 16 36.66 20.10 -49.01
CA ALA A 16 37.41 19.98 -47.77
C ALA A 16 37.04 21.17 -46.86
N ALA A 17 36.20 20.94 -45.85
CA ALA A 17 35.98 21.87 -44.76
C ALA A 17 36.75 21.40 -43.53
N LEU A 18 37.81 22.11 -43.20
CA LEU A 18 38.48 22.05 -41.92
C LEU A 18 37.49 22.49 -40.82
N GLY A 19 36.83 21.51 -40.21
CA GLY A 19 36.02 21.74 -39.02
C GLY A 19 36.87 21.70 -37.77
N CYS A 20 37.05 22.85 -37.12
CA CYS A 20 37.51 22.94 -35.74
C CYS A 20 36.62 22.04 -34.87
N ALA A 21 37.16 20.93 -34.39
CA ALA A 21 36.54 20.15 -33.33
C ALA A 21 36.65 20.96 -32.03
N CYS A 22 35.60 21.76 -31.75
CA CYS A 22 35.33 22.18 -30.38
C CYS A 22 34.97 20.95 -29.58
N TRP A 23 35.91 20.45 -28.82
CA TRP A 23 35.64 19.54 -27.73
C TRP A 23 34.89 20.34 -26.67
N SER A 24 33.56 20.32 -26.70
CA SER A 24 32.79 20.68 -25.53
C SER A 24 33.04 19.58 -24.50
N GLN A 25 33.86 19.87 -23.51
CA GLN A 25 33.86 19.09 -22.28
C GLN A 25 32.43 19.24 -21.72
N ALA A 26 31.63 18.21 -21.87
CA ALA A 26 30.47 18.06 -21.03
C ALA A 26 31.02 17.97 -19.60
N GLN A 27 30.94 19.03 -18.83
CA GLN A 27 31.05 18.94 -17.39
C GLN A 27 29.94 17.99 -16.95
N GLU A 28 30.33 16.80 -16.55
CA GLU A 28 29.50 15.92 -15.77
C GLU A 28 29.05 16.74 -14.55
N VAL A 29 27.82 17.18 -14.55
CA VAL A 29 27.19 17.76 -13.37
C VAL A 29 27.08 16.59 -12.41
N VAL A 30 28.06 16.46 -11.52
CA VAL A 30 27.98 15.54 -10.40
C VAL A 30 26.74 15.95 -9.63
N ALA A 31 25.67 15.16 -9.74
CA ALA A 31 24.48 15.38 -8.93
C ALA A 31 24.92 15.40 -7.46
N VAL A 32 24.77 16.54 -6.82
CA VAL A 32 25.14 16.68 -5.42
C VAL A 32 24.12 15.85 -4.65
N GLN A 33 24.59 14.72 -4.11
CA GLN A 33 23.76 13.77 -3.36
C GLN A 33 23.60 14.25 -1.91
N ASP A 34 22.49 13.89 -1.31
CA ASP A 34 22.30 14.06 0.13
C ASP A 34 23.20 13.08 0.88
N GLU A 35 23.62 13.48 2.08
CA GLU A 35 24.57 12.72 2.89
C GLU A 35 24.01 12.46 4.27
N ILE A 36 24.05 11.18 4.69
CA ILE A 36 23.75 10.76 6.06
C ILE A 36 25.00 10.09 6.64
N VAL A 37 25.44 10.58 7.79
CA VAL A 37 26.51 9.95 8.59
C VAL A 37 25.87 9.33 9.83
N LEU A 38 26.07 8.04 10.02
CA LEU A 38 25.56 7.33 11.18
C LEU A 38 26.50 7.51 12.39
N LYS A 39 25.97 7.35 13.60
CA LYS A 39 26.77 7.32 14.85
C LYS A 39 27.82 6.20 14.87
N SER A 40 27.67 5.17 14.02
CA SER A 40 28.67 4.11 13.77
C SER A 40 29.86 4.57 12.92
N GLY A 41 29.79 5.76 12.31
CA GLY A 41 30.75 6.26 11.34
C GLY A 41 30.49 5.87 9.89
N SER A 42 29.44 5.08 9.60
CA SER A 42 29.06 4.73 8.23
C SER A 42 28.46 5.95 7.52
N LYS A 43 28.79 6.10 6.24
CA LYS A 43 28.30 7.19 5.38
C LYS A 43 27.40 6.61 4.30
N ILE A 44 26.23 7.21 4.12
CA ILE A 44 25.23 6.85 3.13
C ILE A 44 25.00 8.06 2.23
N LEU A 45 25.10 7.85 0.93
CA LEU A 45 24.84 8.85 -0.10
C LEU A 45 23.57 8.45 -0.88
N GLY A 46 22.72 9.42 -1.19
CA GLY A 46 21.50 9.19 -1.92
C GLY A 46 20.62 10.43 -1.99
N THR A 47 19.32 10.26 -2.10
CA THR A 47 18.32 11.32 -2.07
C THR A 47 17.39 11.10 -0.87
N VAL A 48 17.32 12.06 0.05
CA VAL A 48 16.39 12.03 1.18
C VAL A 48 14.98 12.25 0.65
N THR A 49 14.18 11.19 0.68
CA THR A 49 12.80 11.22 0.20
C THR A 49 11.82 11.70 1.25
N GLY A 50 12.14 11.53 2.54
CA GLY A 50 11.30 12.04 3.61
C GLY A 50 11.77 11.67 5.01
N SER A 51 11.05 12.18 6.01
CA SER A 51 11.15 11.72 7.40
C SER A 51 9.78 11.72 8.04
N ARG A 52 9.45 10.62 8.76
CA ARG A 52 8.18 10.44 9.50
C ARG A 52 8.44 9.64 10.76
N ASP A 53 7.80 10.01 11.85
CA ASP A 53 7.87 9.29 13.15
C ASP A 53 9.29 8.98 13.64
N GLY A 54 10.23 9.90 13.37
CA GLY A 54 11.63 9.73 13.75
C GLY A 54 12.44 8.79 12.84
N VAL A 55 11.91 8.41 11.68
CA VAL A 55 12.58 7.60 10.65
C VAL A 55 12.83 8.44 9.41
N VAL A 56 14.07 8.50 8.96
CA VAL A 56 14.48 9.14 7.69
C VAL A 56 14.51 8.09 6.59
N THR A 57 13.93 8.41 5.46
CA THR A 57 13.96 7.57 4.26
C THR A 57 14.89 8.19 3.23
N ILE A 58 15.85 7.41 2.73
CA ILE A 58 16.81 7.80 1.69
C ILE A 58 16.82 6.78 0.57
N GLU A 59 16.72 7.24 -0.66
CA GLU A 59 16.86 6.41 -1.86
C GLU A 59 18.33 6.38 -2.29
N THR A 60 18.88 5.18 -2.48
CA THR A 60 20.28 4.94 -2.84
C THR A 60 20.38 4.15 -4.14
N ASP A 61 21.41 4.37 -4.93
CA ASP A 61 21.63 3.69 -6.21
C ASP A 61 21.96 2.20 -6.05
N PHE A 62 22.52 1.81 -4.88
CA PHE A 62 23.04 0.47 -4.67
C PHE A 62 22.16 -0.43 -3.80
N ALA A 63 21.26 0.15 -2.98
CA ALA A 63 20.44 -0.60 -2.03
C ALA A 63 18.94 -0.24 -2.11
N GLY A 64 18.55 0.63 -3.06
CA GLY A 64 17.20 1.16 -3.12
C GLY A 64 16.87 2.04 -1.92
N THR A 65 15.64 1.97 -1.43
CA THR A 65 15.15 2.78 -0.31
C THR A 65 15.61 2.20 1.03
N LEU A 66 16.28 3.02 1.83
CA LEU A 66 16.70 2.70 3.19
C LEU A 66 15.91 3.55 4.20
N SER A 67 15.50 2.94 5.30
CA SER A 67 14.87 3.61 6.44
C SER A 67 15.83 3.62 7.62
N ILE A 68 16.10 4.80 8.17
CA ILE A 68 17.14 5.03 9.18
C ILE A 68 16.52 5.82 10.34
N ASN A 69 16.55 5.26 11.54
CA ASN A 69 16.10 5.98 12.73
C ASN A 69 16.96 7.21 12.98
N LEU A 70 16.32 8.35 13.25
CA LEU A 70 17.00 9.62 13.55
C LEU A 70 17.98 9.50 14.73
N ASP A 71 17.69 8.65 15.71
CA ASP A 71 18.56 8.40 16.87
C ASP A 71 19.90 7.74 16.49
N LYS A 72 20.00 7.11 15.31
CA LYS A 72 21.23 6.51 14.77
C LYS A 72 22.04 7.47 13.90
N ILE A 73 21.47 8.61 13.54
CA ILE A 73 22.09 9.61 12.67
C ILE A 73 22.97 10.52 13.52
N ALA A 74 24.24 10.68 13.13
CA ALA A 74 25.15 11.68 13.70
C ALA A 74 25.00 13.01 12.97
N SER A 75 24.95 12.97 11.62
CA SER A 75 24.63 14.13 10.82
C SER A 75 23.88 13.76 9.54
N LEU A 76 23.02 14.69 9.09
CA LEU A 76 22.31 14.62 7.82
C LEU A 76 22.47 15.97 7.12
N GLN A 77 22.79 15.96 5.85
CA GLN A 77 22.81 17.15 5.02
C GLN A 77 22.09 16.87 3.70
N THR A 78 21.08 17.68 3.39
CA THR A 78 20.46 17.65 2.06
C THR A 78 21.12 18.67 1.15
N SER A 79 21.33 18.26 -0.08
CA SER A 79 21.82 19.13 -1.15
C SER A 79 20.66 19.73 -1.93
N ASN A 80 19.59 18.98 -2.02
CA ASN A 80 18.35 19.42 -2.63
C ASN A 80 17.45 20.11 -1.60
N PRO A 81 16.68 21.12 -2.03
CA PRO A 81 15.66 21.72 -1.18
C PRO A 81 14.62 20.68 -0.75
N VAL A 82 14.28 20.70 0.53
CA VAL A 82 13.24 19.86 1.11
C VAL A 82 12.18 20.72 1.80
N LEU A 83 10.98 20.17 1.90
CA LEU A 83 9.90 20.78 2.67
C LEU A 83 9.94 20.20 4.09
N VAL A 84 9.93 21.06 5.10
CA VAL A 84 9.99 20.66 6.51
C VAL A 84 8.72 21.09 7.21
N GLN A 85 8.11 20.19 7.98
CA GLN A 85 7.05 20.51 8.92
C GLN A 85 7.55 20.35 10.36
N LEU A 86 7.36 21.38 11.16
CA LEU A 86 7.70 21.38 12.58
C LEU A 86 6.50 20.93 13.46
N ALA A 87 6.79 20.61 14.71
CA ALA A 87 5.80 20.15 15.69
C ALA A 87 4.66 21.15 15.93
N ASP A 88 4.93 22.45 15.81
CA ASP A 88 3.93 23.52 15.89
C ASP A 88 3.08 23.67 14.61
N GLN A 89 3.20 22.74 13.66
CA GLN A 89 2.57 22.73 12.32
C GLN A 89 3.12 23.79 11.35
N THR A 90 4.16 24.53 11.71
CA THR A 90 4.85 25.43 10.78
C THR A 90 5.47 24.64 9.65
N VAL A 91 5.24 25.08 8.41
CA VAL A 91 5.77 24.48 7.20
C VAL A 91 6.80 25.43 6.59
N ILE A 92 8.03 24.94 6.46
CA ILE A 92 9.16 25.68 5.85
C ILE A 92 9.42 25.02 4.49
N ALA A 93 9.26 25.76 3.43
CA ALA A 93 9.29 25.25 2.06
C ALA A 93 10.68 25.42 1.41
N GLU A 94 11.05 24.39 0.64
CA GLU A 94 12.10 24.41 -0.38
C GLU A 94 13.45 24.97 0.09
N ARG A 95 13.97 24.37 1.18
CA ARG A 95 15.28 24.72 1.74
C ARG A 95 16.12 23.46 1.98
N PRO A 96 17.45 23.51 1.72
CA PRO A 96 18.35 22.50 2.23
C PRO A 96 18.36 22.51 3.76
N ILE A 97 18.50 21.33 4.35
CA ILE A 97 18.58 21.17 5.79
C ILE A 97 19.89 20.49 6.18
N ARG A 98 20.34 20.80 7.41
CA ARG A 98 21.42 20.10 8.08
C ARG A 98 20.98 19.71 9.49
N ILE A 99 21.20 18.46 9.82
CA ILE A 99 21.02 17.92 11.17
C ILE A 99 22.40 17.58 11.70
N GLU A 100 22.79 18.14 12.84
CA GLU A 100 24.06 17.89 13.53
C GLU A 100 23.86 18.21 15.02
N ASP A 101 24.40 17.42 15.91
CA ASP A 101 24.35 17.62 17.37
C ASP A 101 22.91 17.84 17.90
N GLU A 102 21.93 17.08 17.41
CA GLU A 102 20.50 17.19 17.77
C GLU A 102 19.85 18.55 17.42
N LEU A 103 20.47 19.28 16.51
CA LEU A 103 19.98 20.55 15.99
C LEU A 103 19.63 20.40 14.50
N LEU A 104 18.47 20.92 14.13
CA LEU A 104 18.03 21.10 12.76
C LEU A 104 18.35 22.52 12.31
N SER A 105 19.26 22.69 11.39
CA SER A 105 19.58 23.97 10.74
C SER A 105 18.94 24.01 9.35
N ILE A 106 18.24 25.09 9.06
CA ILE A 106 17.56 25.30 7.77
C ILE A 106 18.19 26.52 7.11
N ASP A 107 18.75 26.34 5.92
CA ASP A 107 19.39 27.45 5.20
C ASP A 107 18.33 28.48 4.79
N THR A 108 18.54 29.74 5.20
CA THR A 108 17.70 30.87 4.77
C THR A 108 18.50 31.74 3.80
N ALA A 109 17.85 32.26 2.77
CA ALA A 109 18.47 33.09 1.74
C ALA A 109 19.00 34.44 2.28
N THR A 110 18.68 34.79 3.52
CA THR A 110 19.06 36.03 4.18
C THR A 110 19.55 35.74 5.59
N ASP A 111 20.86 35.74 5.80
CA ASP A 111 21.63 35.69 7.07
C ASP A 111 21.19 34.65 8.13
N ALA A 112 22.21 33.92 8.63
CA ALA A 112 22.17 32.98 9.75
C ALA A 112 20.92 32.03 9.73
N GLY A 113 21.11 30.84 9.18
CA GLY A 113 20.09 29.79 9.11
C GLY A 113 19.30 29.66 10.42
N GLN A 114 17.99 29.45 10.32
CA GLN A 114 17.18 29.19 11.49
C GLN A 114 17.51 27.81 12.03
N THR A 115 17.73 27.74 13.34
CA THR A 115 18.09 26.49 14.03
C THR A 115 16.97 26.13 15.02
N TYR A 116 16.57 24.86 14.97
CA TYR A 116 15.54 24.29 15.81
C TYR A 116 16.08 23.06 16.54
N PRO A 117 15.58 22.71 17.73
CA PRO A 117 15.82 21.40 18.31
C PRO A 117 15.34 20.30 17.37
N LEU A 118 16.07 19.20 17.22
CA LEU A 118 15.69 18.08 16.37
C LEU A 118 14.33 17.48 16.79
N SER A 119 13.97 17.59 18.08
CA SER A 119 12.68 17.17 18.61
C SER A 119 11.48 17.95 18.04
N GLU A 120 11.70 19.10 17.43
CA GLU A 120 10.66 19.87 16.74
C GLU A 120 10.46 19.45 15.27
N LEU A 121 11.35 18.62 14.71
CA LEU A 121 11.17 18.06 13.37
C LEU A 121 10.04 17.04 13.38
N LEU A 122 8.96 17.33 12.68
CA LEU A 122 7.83 16.41 12.53
C LEU A 122 7.94 15.60 11.23
N LEU A 123 8.02 16.30 10.09
CA LEU A 123 8.07 15.67 8.77
C LEU A 123 9.10 16.35 7.87
N VAL A 124 9.76 15.57 7.01
CA VAL A 124 10.51 16.04 5.85
C VAL A 124 9.83 15.54 4.59
N ASN A 125 9.65 16.42 3.62
CA ASN A 125 8.95 16.17 2.37
C ASN A 125 7.56 15.52 2.57
N PRO A 126 6.68 16.11 3.41
CA PRO A 126 5.33 15.58 3.59
C PRO A 126 4.55 15.64 2.28
N GLU A 127 3.77 14.59 2.02
CA GLU A 127 2.81 14.59 0.93
C GLU A 127 1.67 15.58 1.19
N PRO A 128 0.97 16.11 0.16
CA PRO A 128 -0.09 17.10 0.35
C PRO A 128 -1.18 16.69 1.34
N TRP A 129 -1.54 15.41 1.36
CA TRP A 129 -2.56 14.88 2.26
C TRP A 129 -2.13 14.92 3.74
N GLU A 130 -0.83 14.76 4.04
CA GLU A 130 -0.26 14.86 5.39
C GLU A 130 -0.36 16.30 5.93
N LEU A 131 -0.32 17.27 5.02
CA LEU A 131 -0.55 18.68 5.31
C LEU A 131 -2.06 19.06 5.36
N GLY A 132 -2.95 18.07 5.26
CA GLY A 132 -4.39 18.30 5.21
C GLY A 132 -4.91 18.82 3.86
N ARG A 133 -4.16 18.63 2.78
CA ARG A 133 -4.50 19.08 1.42
C ARG A 133 -4.83 17.89 0.53
N GLY A 134 -6.12 17.60 0.36
CA GLY A 134 -6.60 16.53 -0.50
C GLY A 134 -6.44 15.14 0.09
N TYR A 135 -6.44 14.15 -0.79
CA TYR A 135 -6.38 12.72 -0.44
C TYR A 135 -5.26 12.04 -1.21
N LYS A 136 -4.56 11.12 -0.55
CA LYS A 136 -3.77 10.10 -1.22
C LYS A 136 -4.73 8.99 -1.64
N TRP A 137 -4.79 8.71 -2.92
CA TRP A 137 -5.54 7.60 -3.46
C TRP A 137 -4.60 6.46 -3.81
N SER A 138 -4.85 5.31 -3.25
CA SER A 138 -4.08 4.09 -3.50
C SER A 138 -5.03 2.90 -3.60
N GLY A 139 -4.59 1.86 -4.25
CA GLY A 139 -5.40 0.66 -4.36
C GLY A 139 -4.69 -0.49 -5.06
N LEU A 140 -5.41 -1.60 -5.12
CA LEU A 140 -5.02 -2.84 -5.76
C LEU A 140 -6.25 -3.46 -6.43
N ALA A 141 -6.13 -3.77 -7.71
CA ALA A 141 -7.10 -4.61 -8.41
C ALA A 141 -6.38 -5.87 -8.89
N SER A 142 -6.84 -7.04 -8.50
CA SER A 142 -6.19 -8.31 -8.84
C SER A 142 -7.18 -9.32 -9.43
N LEU A 143 -6.63 -10.22 -10.25
CA LEU A 143 -7.39 -11.22 -10.97
C LEU A 143 -6.59 -12.53 -11.03
N ALA A 144 -7.28 -13.66 -10.87
CA ALA A 144 -6.78 -14.97 -11.22
C ALA A 144 -7.81 -15.67 -12.11
N ILE A 145 -7.34 -16.27 -13.18
CA ILE A 145 -8.17 -17.05 -14.12
C ILE A 145 -7.47 -18.38 -14.37
N SER A 146 -8.19 -19.46 -14.21
CA SER A 146 -7.77 -20.82 -14.55
C SER A 146 -8.81 -21.45 -15.48
N SER A 147 -8.36 -22.16 -16.50
CA SER A 147 -9.24 -22.89 -17.40
C SER A 147 -8.58 -24.18 -17.83
N GLN A 148 -9.18 -25.30 -17.49
CA GLN A 148 -8.72 -26.64 -17.85
C GLN A 148 -9.75 -27.33 -18.73
N ARG A 149 -9.27 -28.08 -19.73
CA ARG A 149 -10.11 -28.89 -20.62
C ARG A 149 -9.53 -30.30 -20.71
N GLY A 150 -10.41 -31.30 -20.68
CA GLY A 150 -10.00 -32.69 -20.75
C GLY A 150 -11.02 -33.65 -20.15
N ASN A 151 -10.57 -34.55 -19.30
CA ASN A 151 -11.47 -35.48 -18.60
C ASN A 151 -12.45 -34.75 -17.65
N THR A 152 -12.02 -33.60 -17.14
CA THR A 152 -12.85 -32.65 -16.39
C THR A 152 -12.60 -31.26 -16.97
N ASP A 153 -13.67 -30.56 -17.30
CA ASP A 153 -13.60 -29.18 -17.72
C ASP A 153 -13.81 -28.29 -16.49
N THR A 154 -12.82 -27.46 -16.16
CA THR A 154 -12.93 -26.45 -15.06
C THR A 154 -12.68 -25.04 -15.57
N ASP A 155 -13.43 -24.10 -15.06
CA ASP A 155 -13.24 -22.65 -15.22
C ASP A 155 -13.29 -22.00 -13.84
N GLU A 156 -12.26 -21.29 -13.48
CA GLU A 156 -12.11 -20.61 -12.19
C GLU A 156 -11.84 -19.13 -12.43
N LEU A 157 -12.56 -18.29 -11.70
CA LEU A 157 -12.43 -16.85 -11.74
C LEU A 157 -12.38 -16.31 -10.31
N ASP A 158 -11.27 -15.70 -9.94
CA ASP A 158 -11.10 -14.99 -8.68
C ASP A 158 -10.74 -13.52 -8.97
N TYR A 159 -11.37 -12.58 -8.27
CA TYR A 159 -11.12 -11.15 -8.43
C TYR A 159 -11.12 -10.43 -7.07
N SER A 160 -10.31 -9.40 -6.98
CA SER A 160 -10.22 -8.56 -5.78
C SER A 160 -9.97 -7.11 -6.16
N LEU A 161 -10.60 -6.21 -5.41
CA LEU A 161 -10.41 -4.76 -5.50
C LEU A 161 -10.28 -4.21 -4.09
N GLU A 162 -9.23 -3.45 -3.84
CA GLU A 162 -9.12 -2.58 -2.68
C GLU A 162 -8.83 -1.16 -3.14
N SER A 163 -9.52 -0.20 -2.60
CA SER A 163 -9.28 1.22 -2.88
C SER A 163 -9.34 2.02 -1.59
N LYS A 164 -8.34 2.87 -1.36
CA LYS A 164 -8.17 3.69 -0.16
C LYS A 164 -7.99 5.15 -0.54
N TRP A 165 -8.69 6.02 0.15
CA TRP A 165 -8.51 7.47 0.09
C TRP A 165 -8.13 7.94 1.50
N ARG A 166 -6.91 8.42 1.68
CA ARG A 166 -6.33 8.84 2.96
C ARG A 166 -6.08 10.35 2.94
N SER A 167 -6.69 11.08 3.87
CA SER A 167 -6.33 12.45 4.21
C SER A 167 -5.68 12.49 5.60
N LYS A 168 -5.31 13.67 6.08
CA LYS A 168 -4.74 13.84 7.42
C LYS A 168 -5.67 13.30 8.52
N ARG A 169 -6.99 13.47 8.37
CA ARG A 169 -7.99 13.07 9.38
C ARG A 169 -8.96 12.00 8.93
N ASP A 170 -9.06 11.75 7.63
CA ASP A 170 -10.08 10.86 7.08
C ASP A 170 -9.44 9.73 6.29
N ARG A 171 -10.00 8.53 6.41
CA ARG A 171 -9.69 7.42 5.53
C ARG A 171 -10.98 6.74 5.09
N TYR A 172 -11.16 6.60 3.79
CA TYR A 172 -12.19 5.75 3.21
C TYR A 172 -11.51 4.50 2.66
N THR A 173 -12.11 3.35 2.91
CA THR A 173 -11.66 2.07 2.36
C THR A 173 -12.84 1.38 1.73
N LEU A 174 -12.65 0.94 0.48
CA LEU A 174 -13.60 0.08 -0.23
C LEU A 174 -12.86 -1.22 -0.57
N ARG A 175 -13.47 -2.35 -0.23
CA ARG A 175 -13.02 -3.70 -0.61
C ARG A 175 -14.13 -4.44 -1.31
N TYR A 176 -13.78 -5.18 -2.36
CA TYR A 176 -14.68 -6.08 -3.03
C TYR A 176 -13.89 -7.25 -3.59
N ASN A 177 -14.29 -8.45 -3.26
CA ASN A 177 -13.69 -9.67 -3.78
C ASN A 177 -14.74 -10.72 -4.05
N GLY A 178 -14.47 -11.64 -4.95
CA GLY A 178 -15.35 -12.75 -5.23
C GLY A 178 -14.66 -13.84 -6.02
N GLU A 179 -15.32 -15.00 -6.02
CA GLU A 179 -14.85 -16.21 -6.65
C GLU A 179 -16.03 -16.92 -7.33
N LYS A 180 -15.82 -17.36 -8.54
CA LYS A 180 -16.83 -18.10 -9.29
C LYS A 180 -16.21 -19.21 -10.10
N ASP A 181 -16.47 -20.44 -9.68
CA ASP A 181 -15.91 -21.62 -10.30
C ASP A 181 -16.99 -22.51 -10.90
N ARG A 182 -16.59 -23.24 -11.91
CA ARG A 182 -17.42 -24.24 -12.58
C ARG A 182 -16.62 -25.49 -12.85
N ALA A 183 -17.24 -26.64 -12.69
CA ALA A 183 -16.72 -27.92 -13.11
C ALA A 183 -17.78 -28.67 -13.91
N ASN A 184 -17.45 -29.13 -15.13
CA ASN A 184 -18.36 -29.83 -16.05
C ASN A 184 -19.70 -29.10 -16.25
N ASN A 185 -19.66 -27.76 -16.45
CA ASN A 185 -20.79 -26.86 -16.59
C ASN A 185 -21.67 -26.68 -15.32
N ALA A 186 -21.34 -27.29 -14.20
CA ALA A 186 -21.99 -27.02 -12.91
C ALA A 186 -21.17 -25.97 -12.13
N THR A 187 -21.83 -25.00 -11.51
CA THR A 187 -21.19 -24.06 -10.60
C THR A 187 -20.80 -24.80 -9.33
N THR A 188 -19.56 -24.64 -8.91
CA THR A 188 -18.96 -25.26 -7.71
C THR A 188 -18.58 -24.27 -6.64
N VAL A 189 -18.33 -22.99 -7.02
CA VAL A 189 -18.15 -21.86 -6.11
C VAL A 189 -18.89 -20.66 -6.68
N ASP A 190 -19.61 -19.94 -5.82
CA ASP A 190 -20.27 -18.67 -6.17
C ASP A 190 -20.37 -17.85 -4.88
N LYS A 191 -19.33 -17.03 -4.64
CA LYS A 191 -19.24 -16.20 -3.44
C LYS A 191 -18.67 -14.83 -3.74
N TRP A 192 -19.09 -13.83 -2.96
CA TRP A 192 -18.52 -12.48 -2.98
C TRP A 192 -18.62 -11.82 -1.61
N TYR A 193 -17.72 -10.88 -1.38
CA TYR A 193 -17.67 -10.03 -0.20
C TYR A 193 -17.43 -8.59 -0.61
N GLY A 194 -18.18 -7.66 -0.05
CA GLY A 194 -18.02 -6.22 -0.21
C GLY A 194 -17.97 -5.52 1.13
N GLN A 195 -17.08 -4.54 1.29
CA GLN A 195 -16.94 -3.74 2.52
C GLN A 195 -16.66 -2.28 2.20
N GLY A 196 -17.35 -1.38 2.89
CA GLY A 196 -17.06 0.03 2.96
C GLY A 196 -16.72 0.45 4.40
N LYS A 197 -15.67 1.24 4.57
CA LYS A 197 -15.25 1.79 5.87
C LYS A 197 -14.99 3.28 5.76
N TYR A 198 -15.35 4.01 6.81
CA TYR A 198 -14.95 5.39 7.04
C TYR A 198 -14.28 5.50 8.40
N ASP A 199 -13.06 6.05 8.44
CA ASP A 199 -12.28 6.31 9.65
C ASP A 199 -12.07 7.80 9.81
N TYR A 200 -12.21 8.27 11.04
CA TYR A 200 -11.82 9.61 11.46
C TYR A 200 -10.69 9.50 12.49
N PHE A 201 -9.52 10.06 12.15
CA PHE A 201 -8.34 10.09 13.00
C PHE A 201 -8.44 11.25 13.99
N PHE A 202 -8.34 10.93 15.25
CA PHE A 202 -8.19 11.90 16.33
C PHE A 202 -6.76 12.50 16.29
N ASP A 203 -6.40 13.30 17.26
CA ASP A 203 -5.01 13.72 17.37
C ASP A 203 -4.15 12.51 17.80
N GLY A 204 -3.24 12.07 16.92
CA GLY A 204 -2.38 10.90 17.12
C GLY A 204 -2.86 9.62 16.42
N PRO A 205 -2.45 8.44 16.91
CA PRO A 205 -2.63 7.17 16.21
C PRO A 205 -4.03 6.55 16.36
N LEU A 206 -4.90 7.15 17.17
CA LEU A 206 -6.25 6.64 17.43
C LEU A 206 -7.23 7.15 16.39
N TYR A 207 -8.14 6.29 15.98
CA TYR A 207 -9.25 6.64 15.10
C TYR A 207 -10.54 5.94 15.51
N GLY A 208 -11.66 6.53 15.15
CA GLY A 208 -12.98 5.92 15.26
C GLY A 208 -13.60 5.84 13.89
N GLY A 209 -14.38 4.81 13.63
CA GLY A 209 -14.98 4.60 12.34
C GLY A 209 -16.32 3.92 12.38
N ILE A 210 -16.91 3.84 11.19
CA ILE A 210 -18.08 3.02 10.89
C ILE A 210 -17.76 2.12 9.71
N GLN A 211 -18.26 0.90 9.74
CA GLN A 211 -18.15 -0.05 8.65
C GLN A 211 -19.50 -0.62 8.27
N ALA A 212 -19.60 -0.98 7.01
CA ALA A 212 -20.66 -1.82 6.50
C ALA A 212 -20.05 -2.87 5.58
N SER A 213 -20.49 -4.12 5.69
CA SER A 213 -20.11 -5.18 4.77
C SER A 213 -21.32 -5.99 4.35
N ALA A 214 -21.22 -6.64 3.19
CA ALA A 214 -22.18 -7.58 2.68
C ALA A 214 -21.41 -8.77 2.09
N GLU A 215 -21.93 -9.97 2.27
CA GLU A 215 -21.33 -11.23 1.87
C GLU A 215 -22.40 -12.19 1.35
N HIS A 216 -22.04 -12.99 0.38
CA HIS A 216 -22.83 -14.07 -0.17
C HIS A 216 -21.93 -15.27 -0.39
N ASP A 217 -22.39 -16.45 0.00
CA ASP A 217 -21.74 -17.72 -0.34
C ASP A 217 -22.79 -18.80 -0.51
N LYS A 218 -23.09 -19.11 -1.77
CA LYS A 218 -24.12 -20.07 -2.13
C LYS A 218 -23.86 -21.48 -1.59
N PHE A 219 -22.60 -21.86 -1.43
CA PHE A 219 -22.23 -23.23 -1.05
C PHE A 219 -22.10 -23.43 0.45
N THR A 220 -22.15 -22.35 1.22
CA THR A 220 -22.30 -22.38 2.68
C THR A 220 -23.73 -22.08 3.15
N ASP A 221 -24.72 -22.17 2.23
CA ASP A 221 -26.13 -21.86 2.45
C ASP A 221 -26.44 -20.39 2.74
N LEU A 222 -25.47 -19.48 2.56
CA LEU A 222 -25.58 -18.06 2.86
C LEU A 222 -26.07 -17.28 1.64
N ASP A 223 -27.32 -16.82 1.65
CA ASP A 223 -27.85 -15.94 0.60
C ASP A 223 -27.32 -14.52 0.77
N LEU A 224 -27.38 -13.96 1.98
CA LEU A 224 -26.83 -12.66 2.28
C LEU A 224 -26.53 -12.52 3.76
N ARG A 225 -25.27 -12.20 4.11
CA ARG A 225 -24.89 -11.68 5.43
C ARG A 225 -24.54 -10.21 5.26
N TYR A 226 -25.16 -9.33 6.07
CA TYR A 226 -24.67 -7.97 6.17
C TYR A 226 -24.33 -7.60 7.61
N LEU A 227 -23.31 -6.76 7.74
CA LEU A 227 -22.82 -6.27 9.01
C LEU A 227 -22.71 -4.75 8.94
N VAL A 228 -23.18 -4.05 9.97
CA VAL A 228 -22.98 -2.61 10.10
C VAL A 228 -22.68 -2.26 11.56
N GLY A 229 -21.68 -1.40 11.79
CA GLY A 229 -21.37 -1.00 13.15
C GLY A 229 -20.19 -0.05 13.28
N PRO A 230 -20.11 0.66 14.43
CA PRO A 230 -18.96 1.48 14.78
C PRO A 230 -17.80 0.64 15.31
N TYR A 231 -16.60 1.21 15.24
CA TYR A 231 -15.40 0.65 15.85
C TYR A 231 -14.43 1.75 16.28
N LEU A 232 -13.50 1.38 17.14
CA LEU A 232 -12.32 2.14 17.49
C LEU A 232 -11.09 1.41 16.99
N GLY A 233 -10.13 2.14 16.47
CA GLY A 233 -8.90 1.59 15.96
C GLY A 233 -7.66 2.37 16.39
N ARG A 234 -6.53 1.72 16.30
CA ARG A 234 -5.23 2.30 16.51
C ARG A 234 -4.28 1.90 15.40
N GLN A 235 -3.62 2.90 14.81
CA GLN A 235 -2.46 2.72 13.95
C GLN A 235 -1.24 2.63 14.84
N PHE A 236 -0.68 1.42 15.02
CA PHE A 236 0.49 1.21 15.87
C PHE A 236 1.77 1.63 15.18
N TYR A 237 1.87 1.30 13.88
CA TYR A 237 2.97 1.65 12.99
C TYR A 237 2.42 2.03 11.62
N GLU A 238 2.90 3.11 11.04
CA GLU A 238 2.57 3.59 9.67
C GLU A 238 3.88 3.98 8.94
N GLU A 239 4.91 3.15 9.09
CA GLU A 239 6.25 3.35 8.51
C GLU A 239 6.34 2.71 7.12
N PRO A 240 7.23 3.19 6.24
CA PRO A 240 7.42 2.60 4.91
C PRO A 240 7.78 1.10 4.93
N ILE A 241 8.53 0.66 5.96
CA ILE A 241 8.94 -0.76 6.10
C ILE A 241 7.87 -1.59 6.77
N PHE A 242 7.10 -1.02 7.70
CA PHE A 242 6.16 -1.77 8.51
C PHE A 242 4.92 -0.95 8.84
N THR A 243 3.76 -1.54 8.59
CA THR A 243 2.46 -0.99 9.03
C THR A 243 1.78 -2.00 9.93
N LEU A 244 1.13 -1.53 10.99
CA LEU A 244 0.32 -2.35 11.88
C LEU A 244 -0.85 -1.52 12.40
N SER A 245 -2.06 -2.03 12.24
CA SER A 245 -3.26 -1.46 12.83
C SER A 245 -4.12 -2.54 13.47
N GLY A 246 -4.87 -2.16 14.49
CA GLY A 246 -5.85 -3.02 15.15
C GLY A 246 -7.13 -2.25 15.41
N GLU A 247 -8.26 -2.93 15.32
CA GLU A 247 -9.60 -2.38 15.50
C GLU A 247 -10.43 -3.28 16.40
N LEU A 248 -11.34 -2.67 17.14
CA LEU A 248 -12.33 -3.36 17.96
C LEU A 248 -13.66 -2.60 17.86
N GLY A 249 -14.73 -3.30 17.60
CA GLY A 249 -16.05 -2.72 17.39
C GLY A 249 -17.20 -3.58 17.88
N ALA A 250 -18.38 -3.02 17.72
CA ALA A 250 -19.64 -3.71 17.90
C ALA A 250 -20.49 -3.48 16.64
N SER A 251 -21.17 -4.51 16.20
CA SER A 251 -21.94 -4.48 14.96
C SER A 251 -23.27 -5.20 15.14
N TYR A 252 -24.22 -4.81 14.34
CA TYR A 252 -25.40 -5.60 14.04
C TYR A 252 -25.10 -6.48 12.83
N VAL A 253 -25.39 -7.76 12.93
CA VAL A 253 -25.26 -8.76 11.89
C VAL A 253 -26.64 -9.31 11.57
N ASN A 254 -26.94 -9.51 10.30
CA ASN A 254 -28.10 -10.23 9.83
C ASN A 254 -27.64 -11.25 8.79
N GLU A 255 -28.17 -12.44 8.88
CA GLU A 255 -27.87 -13.59 8.04
C GLU A 255 -29.14 -14.15 7.45
N ASP A 256 -29.28 -13.98 6.13
CA ASP A 256 -30.34 -14.59 5.35
C ASP A 256 -29.78 -15.88 4.71
N TYR A 257 -30.37 -17.02 5.02
CA TYR A 257 -29.95 -18.32 4.51
C TYR A 257 -30.82 -18.78 3.35
N ILE A 258 -30.28 -19.65 2.48
CA ILE A 258 -31.03 -20.21 1.33
C ILE A 258 -32.05 -21.26 1.81
N VAL A 259 -31.68 -22.05 2.82
CA VAL A 259 -32.48 -23.19 3.32
C VAL A 259 -32.63 -23.14 4.83
N ALA A 260 -31.58 -22.79 5.60
CA ALA A 260 -31.62 -22.67 7.05
C ALA A 260 -32.52 -21.49 7.49
N GLU A 261 -32.83 -21.40 8.77
CA GLU A 261 -33.55 -20.26 9.34
C GLU A 261 -32.64 -19.04 9.38
N ASP A 262 -33.20 -17.87 9.01
CA ASP A 262 -32.48 -16.59 9.07
C ASP A 262 -32.18 -16.22 10.51
N ASP A 263 -31.08 -15.52 10.74
CA ASP A 263 -30.64 -15.08 12.07
C ASP A 263 -30.20 -13.61 12.07
N ASP A 264 -30.38 -12.94 13.20
CA ASP A 264 -29.87 -11.60 13.43
C ASP A 264 -29.40 -11.42 14.88
N TYR A 265 -28.22 -10.83 15.03
CA TYR A 265 -27.61 -10.68 16.36
C TYR A 265 -26.70 -9.47 16.48
N ALA A 266 -26.46 -9.05 17.73
CA ALA A 266 -25.41 -8.13 18.06
C ALA A 266 -24.07 -8.88 18.17
N ALA A 267 -23.01 -8.35 17.57
CA ALA A 267 -21.70 -8.96 17.55
C ALA A 267 -20.60 -8.01 18.05
N ALA A 268 -19.60 -8.59 18.72
CA ALA A 268 -18.29 -7.97 18.84
C ALA A 268 -17.48 -8.29 17.58
N ASN A 269 -16.76 -7.32 17.04
CA ASN A 269 -15.89 -7.52 15.89
C ASN A 269 -14.52 -6.90 16.09
N TRP A 270 -13.51 -7.51 15.50
CA TRP A 270 -12.14 -7.00 15.54
C TRP A 270 -11.43 -7.21 14.22
N SER A 271 -10.38 -6.43 13.99
CA SER A 271 -9.44 -6.68 12.89
C SER A 271 -8.02 -6.35 13.28
N VAL A 272 -7.08 -7.05 12.67
CA VAL A 272 -5.64 -6.78 12.75
C VAL A 272 -5.10 -6.80 11.33
N ASN A 273 -4.48 -5.70 10.91
CA ASN A 273 -3.85 -5.59 9.61
C ASN A 273 -2.37 -5.27 9.81
N ALA A 274 -1.50 -6.05 9.19
CA ALA A 274 -0.07 -5.83 9.20
C ALA A 274 0.50 -5.98 7.80
N SER A 275 1.49 -5.18 7.45
CA SER A 275 2.29 -5.40 6.25
C SER A 275 3.73 -4.94 6.43
N SER A 276 4.66 -5.60 5.73
CA SER A 276 6.07 -5.28 5.80
C SER A 276 6.74 -5.50 4.45
N ASN A 277 7.64 -4.59 4.06
CA ASN A 277 8.53 -4.76 2.93
C ASN A 277 9.95 -5.19 3.35
N TYR A 278 10.09 -5.84 4.50
CA TYR A 278 11.38 -6.27 5.07
C TYR A 278 12.20 -7.18 4.13
N LEU A 279 11.56 -7.86 3.18
CA LEU A 279 12.25 -8.66 2.17
C LEU A 279 13.02 -7.82 1.15
N GLY A 280 12.81 -6.51 1.12
CA GLY A 280 13.42 -5.58 0.18
C GLY A 280 12.81 -5.63 -1.23
N GLY A 281 13.26 -4.72 -2.11
CA GLY A 281 12.81 -4.66 -3.49
C GLY A 281 11.31 -4.39 -3.67
N ASP A 282 10.69 -3.66 -2.74
CA ASP A 282 9.25 -3.39 -2.68
C ASP A 282 8.37 -4.65 -2.57
N SER A 283 8.97 -5.82 -2.22
CA SER A 283 8.22 -7.03 -1.89
C SER A 283 7.45 -6.82 -0.59
N ARG A 284 6.25 -7.36 -0.50
CA ARG A 284 5.38 -7.13 0.65
C ARG A 284 4.89 -8.45 1.25
N ILE A 285 5.16 -8.65 2.54
CA ILE A 285 4.47 -9.66 3.36
C ILE A 285 3.30 -8.94 4.02
N TYR A 286 2.12 -9.55 4.00
CA TYR A 286 0.94 -8.98 4.65
C TYR A 286 0.12 -10.03 5.38
N PHE A 287 -0.54 -9.54 6.42
CA PHE A 287 -1.45 -10.29 7.27
C PHE A 287 -2.71 -9.46 7.48
N ASP A 288 -3.86 -10.04 7.18
CA ASP A 288 -5.18 -9.46 7.44
C ASP A 288 -5.98 -10.50 8.23
N HIS A 289 -6.45 -10.12 9.41
CA HIS A 289 -7.28 -10.97 10.26
C HIS A 289 -8.50 -10.21 10.71
N ARG A 290 -9.67 -10.82 10.57
CA ARG A 290 -10.96 -10.29 11.01
C ARG A 290 -11.69 -11.35 11.80
N GLY A 291 -12.38 -10.92 12.86
CA GLY A 291 -13.25 -11.77 13.65
C GLY A 291 -14.57 -11.10 13.93
N ILE A 292 -15.61 -11.91 13.99
CA ILE A 292 -16.97 -11.58 14.43
C ILE A 292 -17.34 -12.60 15.50
N LEU A 293 -17.87 -12.15 16.62
CA LEU A 293 -18.32 -13.00 17.74
C LEU A 293 -19.73 -12.58 18.12
N SER A 294 -20.67 -13.49 18.02
CA SER A 294 -22.03 -13.26 18.52
C SER A 294 -22.02 -12.96 20.02
N MET A 295 -22.73 -11.90 20.41
CA MET A 295 -22.92 -11.54 21.83
C MET A 295 -24.02 -12.36 22.48
N GLU A 296 -24.85 -13.04 21.69
CA GLU A 296 -25.95 -13.88 22.15
C GLU A 296 -25.47 -15.32 22.40
N ASP A 297 -24.61 -15.85 21.53
CA ASP A 297 -23.96 -17.12 21.70
C ASP A 297 -22.46 -17.03 21.42
N THR A 298 -21.64 -17.04 22.46
CA THR A 298 -20.18 -16.94 22.32
C THR A 298 -19.51 -18.18 21.69
N SER A 299 -20.26 -19.26 21.45
CA SER A 299 -19.81 -20.40 20.65
C SER A 299 -19.93 -20.17 19.16
N ASP A 300 -20.69 -19.14 18.75
CA ASP A 300 -20.86 -18.72 17.38
C ASP A 300 -19.89 -17.54 17.05
N TYR A 301 -18.91 -17.82 16.23
CA TYR A 301 -17.90 -16.84 15.79
C TYR A 301 -17.33 -17.18 14.41
N ILE A 302 -16.96 -16.13 13.69
CA ILE A 302 -16.43 -16.21 12.34
C ILE A 302 -15.04 -15.58 12.36
N LEU A 303 -14.05 -16.26 11.76
CA LEU A 303 -12.66 -15.80 11.61
C LEU A 303 -12.26 -15.85 10.14
N ASN A 304 -11.81 -14.73 9.61
CA ASN A 304 -11.19 -14.68 8.29
C ASN A 304 -9.73 -14.26 8.45
N THR A 305 -8.81 -15.05 7.91
CA THR A 305 -7.38 -14.78 8.01
C THR A 305 -6.73 -14.90 6.65
N ILE A 306 -5.99 -13.87 6.23
CA ILE A 306 -5.20 -13.88 5.01
C ILE A 306 -3.73 -13.66 5.39
N LEU A 307 -2.87 -14.55 4.91
CA LEU A 307 -1.42 -14.38 4.92
C LEU A 307 -0.96 -14.35 3.47
N GLY A 308 -0.29 -13.29 3.08
CA GLY A 308 0.11 -13.07 1.69
C GLY A 308 1.54 -12.60 1.54
N LEU A 309 2.07 -12.88 0.36
CA LEU A 309 3.36 -12.45 -0.12
C LEU A 309 3.18 -11.86 -1.51
N ALA A 310 3.60 -10.61 -1.71
CA ALA A 310 3.50 -9.92 -3.00
C ALA A 310 4.88 -9.47 -3.47
N PHE A 311 5.10 -9.57 -4.78
CA PHE A 311 6.32 -9.16 -5.46
C PHE A 311 5.98 -8.16 -6.56
N PRO A 312 6.65 -7.00 -6.61
CA PRO A 312 6.45 -6.04 -7.67
C PRO A 312 6.93 -6.61 -9.01
N LEU A 313 6.18 -6.31 -10.03
CA LEU A 313 6.50 -6.55 -11.43
C LEU A 313 6.69 -5.22 -12.16
N LEU A 314 6.82 -5.25 -13.48
CA LEU A 314 6.89 -4.04 -14.31
C LEU A 314 5.51 -3.34 -14.38
N TRP A 315 5.51 -2.01 -14.58
CA TRP A 315 4.30 -1.18 -14.86
C TRP A 315 3.23 -1.22 -13.77
N SER A 316 3.63 -1.10 -12.51
CA SER A 316 2.72 -1.16 -11.34
C SER A 316 1.93 -2.48 -11.23
N LEU A 317 2.41 -3.55 -11.87
CA LEU A 317 1.87 -4.88 -11.65
C LEU A 317 2.56 -5.51 -10.44
N GLU A 318 1.82 -6.36 -9.72
CA GLU A 318 2.37 -7.24 -8.70
C GLU A 318 1.87 -8.68 -8.90
N ALA A 319 2.72 -9.63 -8.53
CA ALA A 319 2.31 -11.03 -8.37
C ALA A 319 2.17 -11.32 -6.88
N SER A 320 1.09 -11.97 -6.48
CA SER A 320 0.88 -12.38 -5.09
C SER A 320 0.57 -13.85 -4.94
N ALA A 321 0.99 -14.39 -3.79
CA ALA A 321 0.61 -15.71 -3.29
C ALA A 321 -0.05 -15.51 -1.93
N GLU A 322 -1.23 -16.09 -1.73
CA GLU A 322 -2.04 -15.94 -0.52
C GLU A 322 -2.47 -17.29 0.02
N LEU A 323 -2.49 -17.40 1.34
CA LEU A 323 -3.22 -18.41 2.09
C LEU A 323 -4.38 -17.69 2.79
N GLN A 324 -5.60 -18.08 2.47
CA GLN A 324 -6.80 -17.64 3.17
C GLN A 324 -7.36 -18.78 3.99
N LEU A 325 -7.74 -18.49 5.22
CA LEU A 325 -8.40 -19.38 6.17
C LEU A 325 -9.70 -18.72 6.60
N ASP A 326 -10.82 -19.33 6.25
CA ASP A 326 -12.16 -18.91 6.65
C ASP A 326 -12.72 -19.96 7.61
N TYR A 327 -12.98 -19.56 8.85
CA TYR A 327 -13.52 -20.42 9.88
C TYR A 327 -14.86 -19.86 10.38
N ASP A 328 -15.89 -20.69 10.35
CA ASP A 328 -17.23 -20.38 10.83
C ASP A 328 -17.65 -21.44 11.87
N ALA A 329 -17.70 -21.05 13.15
CA ALA A 329 -18.10 -21.94 14.23
C ALA A 329 -19.58 -22.24 14.23
N GLY A 330 -20.42 -21.31 13.70
CA GLY A 330 -21.86 -21.41 13.54
C GLY A 330 -22.31 -22.06 12.22
N ALA A 331 -21.36 -22.57 11.40
CA ALA A 331 -21.69 -23.17 10.10
C ALA A 331 -22.83 -24.17 10.19
N VAL A 332 -23.79 -24.08 9.25
CA VAL A 332 -24.99 -24.93 9.20
C VAL A 332 -24.64 -26.41 9.05
N GLU A 333 -25.54 -27.28 9.44
CA GLU A 333 -25.30 -28.73 9.39
C GLU A 333 -24.98 -29.21 7.97
N GLY A 334 -23.87 -29.92 7.82
CA GLY A 334 -23.39 -30.42 6.52
C GLY A 334 -22.42 -29.53 5.80
N VAL A 335 -22.06 -28.35 6.35
CA VAL A 335 -21.03 -27.45 5.86
C VAL A 335 -19.77 -27.59 6.71
N ASP A 336 -18.61 -27.64 6.08
CA ASP A 336 -17.33 -27.66 6.79
C ASP A 336 -17.09 -26.30 7.47
N LYS A 337 -16.57 -26.34 8.70
CA LYS A 337 -16.31 -25.12 9.48
C LYS A 337 -15.04 -24.37 9.06
N LEU A 338 -14.15 -24.99 8.32
CA LEU A 338 -12.87 -24.41 7.92
C LEU A 338 -12.67 -24.58 6.42
N ASP A 339 -12.62 -23.48 5.72
CA ASP A 339 -12.19 -23.39 4.34
C ASP A 339 -10.75 -22.89 4.25
N GLN A 340 -9.96 -23.53 3.39
CA GLN A 340 -8.57 -23.16 3.12
C GLN A 340 -8.40 -22.93 1.62
N THR A 341 -7.96 -21.72 1.27
CA THR A 341 -7.76 -21.36 -0.14
C THR A 341 -6.34 -20.84 -0.35
N TYR A 342 -5.67 -21.40 -1.36
CA TYR A 342 -4.36 -20.93 -1.84
C TYR A 342 -4.60 -20.19 -3.15
N ARG A 343 -4.18 -18.93 -3.22
CA ARG A 343 -4.39 -18.08 -4.39
C ARG A 343 -3.08 -17.56 -4.94
N PHE A 344 -3.00 -17.53 -6.27
CA PHE A 344 -1.94 -16.84 -7.01
C PHE A 344 -2.60 -15.82 -7.92
N ARG A 345 -2.27 -14.55 -7.75
CA ARG A 345 -2.91 -13.45 -8.45
C ARG A 345 -1.90 -12.56 -9.14
N ILE A 346 -2.34 -11.91 -10.21
CA ILE A 346 -1.68 -10.75 -10.79
C ILE A 346 -2.56 -9.55 -10.50
N GLY A 347 -1.97 -8.51 -9.93
CA GLY A 347 -2.66 -7.29 -9.57
C GLY A 347 -2.02 -6.06 -10.20
N TYR A 348 -2.78 -4.99 -10.27
CA TYR A 348 -2.35 -3.64 -10.64
C TYR A 348 -2.50 -2.73 -9.43
N THR A 349 -1.42 -2.05 -9.06
CA THR A 349 -1.38 -1.10 -7.93
C THR A 349 -1.34 0.34 -8.44
N TRP A 350 -1.97 1.27 -7.71
CA TRP A 350 -1.92 2.70 -8.00
C TRP A 350 -1.80 3.55 -6.74
#